data_d8f7f83c6490f15a25515f0621597e4a
#
_entry.id   d8f7f83c6490f15a25515f0621597e4a
#
_cell.length_a   1.000
_cell.length_b   1.000
_cell.length_c   1.000
_cell.angle_alpha   90.00
_cell.angle_beta   90.00
_cell.angle_gamma   90.00
#
_symmetry.space_group_name_H-M   'P 1'
#
loop_
_entity.id
_entity.type
_entity.pdbx_description
1 polymer ?
#
loop_
_entity_poly.entity_id
_entity_poly.type
_entity_poly.pdbx_seq_one_letter_code
_entity_poly.pdbx_strand_id
1 'polypeptide(L)'
;MNKQSKKLWHVSNAFIIPEGEILAKKLAKNSFADFVIFQNSGAEATEAAIKVARRYFYSIGKPKKNRILCVKNSFHGRTIAAIFASGSKKMTEGFGPKVSGFDHFTFGDHNSLKKKISKNTAAIMVETIMGEGGIKVIPDWCLRDLRKLCNKKKILLILDEVQCGIGRSGDFFAFESSKVKPDIVPIAKGIGGGFPIGAVLMNKKVSKAMVPGTHGSTFGGNPLAMSVGNTVMDIVSNRKFLNNVKKLFLNHYMPSLKPFFLHFEIFC
;
A
#
# COMPACT_ATOMS: atom_id res chain seq x y z
N MET A 1 23.46 8.30 0.13
CA MET A 1 23.09 9.65 -0.32
C MET A 1 24.29 10.43 -0.84
N ASN A 2 25.30 10.75 -0.05
CA ASN A 2 26.48 11.55 -0.46
C ASN A 2 27.20 11.05 -1.73
N LYS A 3 27.30 9.74 -1.95
CA LYS A 3 27.91 9.19 -3.16
C LYS A 3 27.09 9.46 -4.40
N GLN A 4 25.75 9.35 -4.33
CA GLN A 4 24.86 9.56 -5.47
C GLN A 4 24.58 11.04 -5.73
N SER A 5 24.59 11.90 -4.70
CA SER A 5 24.36 13.34 -4.88
C SER A 5 25.47 14.03 -5.69
N LYS A 6 26.65 13.40 -5.80
CA LYS A 6 27.75 13.87 -6.67
C LYS A 6 27.64 13.38 -8.11
N LYS A 7 26.58 12.65 -8.44
CA LYS A 7 26.29 12.12 -9.76
C LYS A 7 24.96 12.70 -10.27
N LEU A 8 24.32 11.99 -11.19
CA LEU A 8 23.02 12.33 -11.74
C LEU A 8 21.91 12.18 -10.69
N TRP A 9 21.16 13.26 -10.46
CA TRP A 9 20.02 13.26 -9.52
C TRP A 9 18.75 12.76 -10.18
N HIS A 10 18.54 13.14 -11.42
CA HIS A 10 17.36 12.83 -12.20
C HIS A 10 17.72 12.57 -13.66
N VAL A 11 16.99 11.67 -14.27
CA VAL A 11 16.98 11.43 -15.71
C VAL A 11 15.57 10.93 -16.10
N SER A 12 15.16 11.20 -17.32
CA SER A 12 13.87 10.75 -17.84
C SER A 12 13.72 9.21 -17.73
N ASN A 13 12.51 8.76 -17.43
CA ASN A 13 12.14 7.33 -17.43
C ASN A 13 12.26 6.65 -18.81
N ALA A 14 12.61 7.41 -19.85
CA ALA A 14 13.01 6.86 -21.15
C ALA A 14 14.39 6.15 -21.11
N PHE A 15 15.18 6.40 -20.07
CA PHE A 15 16.48 5.78 -19.87
C PHE A 15 16.43 4.69 -18.79
N ILE A 16 17.34 3.75 -18.88
CA ILE A 16 17.53 2.73 -17.84
C ILE A 16 18.21 3.38 -16.63
N ILE A 17 17.64 3.20 -15.45
CA ILE A 17 18.16 3.67 -14.16
C ILE A 17 18.60 2.45 -13.37
N PRO A 18 19.92 2.13 -13.34
CA PRO A 18 20.42 0.91 -12.69
C PRO A 18 20.05 0.80 -11.21
N GLU A 19 20.08 1.92 -10.48
CA GLU A 19 19.69 1.97 -9.06
C GLU A 19 18.20 1.58 -8.87
N GLY A 20 17.35 1.96 -9.83
CA GLY A 20 15.92 1.60 -9.84
C GLY A 20 15.71 0.12 -10.11
N GLU A 21 16.44 -0.47 -11.06
CA GLU A 21 16.38 -1.90 -11.32
C GLU A 21 16.84 -2.73 -10.11
N ILE A 22 17.92 -2.31 -9.44
CA ILE A 22 18.43 -2.97 -8.24
C ILE A 22 17.37 -2.92 -7.13
N LEU A 23 16.76 -1.76 -6.90
CA LEU A 23 15.70 -1.62 -5.88
C LEU A 23 14.47 -2.46 -6.22
N ALA A 24 14.03 -2.47 -7.48
CA ALA A 24 12.92 -3.31 -7.93
C ALA A 24 13.19 -4.80 -7.70
N LYS A 25 14.39 -5.28 -8.05
CA LYS A 25 14.81 -6.66 -7.80
C LYS A 25 14.83 -7.01 -6.30
N LYS A 26 15.32 -6.10 -5.44
CA LYS A 26 15.29 -6.29 -3.98
C LYS A 26 13.86 -6.37 -3.45
N LEU A 27 12.96 -5.49 -3.90
CA LEU A 27 11.54 -5.50 -3.51
C LEU A 27 10.84 -6.79 -3.98
N ALA A 28 11.04 -7.20 -5.22
CA ALA A 28 10.47 -8.44 -5.75
C ALA A 28 10.97 -9.68 -4.98
N LYS A 29 12.28 -9.75 -4.69
CA LYS A 29 12.87 -10.86 -3.94
C LYS A 29 12.30 -11.00 -2.52
N ASN A 30 11.92 -9.89 -1.88
CA ASN A 30 11.42 -9.84 -0.50
C ASN A 30 9.89 -9.74 -0.42
N SER A 31 9.16 -9.98 -1.53
CA SER A 31 7.71 -9.83 -1.54
C SER A 31 7.01 -10.82 -2.49
N PHE A 32 5.70 -10.64 -2.63
CA PHE A 32 4.87 -11.36 -3.61
C PHE A 32 4.95 -10.76 -5.02
N ALA A 33 5.59 -9.59 -5.17
CA ALA A 33 5.52 -8.78 -6.37
C ALA A 33 6.42 -9.31 -7.49
N ASP A 34 5.91 -9.23 -8.69
CA ASP A 34 6.67 -9.46 -9.92
C ASP A 34 7.09 -8.14 -10.58
N PHE A 35 6.39 -7.04 -10.27
CA PHE A 35 6.58 -5.71 -10.88
C PHE A 35 6.44 -4.59 -9.86
N VAL A 36 7.20 -3.52 -10.09
CA VAL A 36 7.22 -2.32 -9.25
C VAL A 36 7.11 -1.08 -10.14
N ILE A 37 6.26 -0.12 -9.73
CA ILE A 37 6.24 1.23 -10.29
C ILE A 37 6.68 2.18 -9.19
N PHE A 38 7.75 2.94 -9.42
CA PHE A 38 8.24 3.92 -8.47
C PHE A 38 7.50 5.24 -8.56
N GLN A 39 7.31 5.88 -7.41
CA GLN A 39 6.65 7.15 -7.18
C GLN A 39 7.47 7.97 -6.19
N ASN A 40 7.01 9.20 -5.86
CA ASN A 40 7.72 10.09 -4.92
C ASN A 40 7.07 10.14 -3.53
N SER A 41 5.85 9.66 -3.39
CA SER A 41 5.08 9.77 -2.15
C SER A 41 4.08 8.62 -1.98
N GLY A 42 3.55 8.49 -0.75
CA GLY A 42 2.48 7.54 -0.46
C GLY A 42 1.17 7.89 -1.17
N ALA A 43 0.86 9.18 -1.32
CA ALA A 43 -0.33 9.63 -2.05
C ALA A 43 -0.26 9.23 -3.53
N GLU A 44 0.89 9.44 -4.17
CA GLU A 44 1.11 9.00 -5.56
C GLU A 44 1.05 7.47 -5.69
N ALA A 45 1.62 6.73 -4.73
CA ALA A 45 1.56 5.28 -4.72
C ALA A 45 0.11 4.77 -4.59
N THR A 46 -0.70 5.39 -3.74
CA THR A 46 -2.13 5.06 -3.59
C THR A 46 -2.91 5.39 -4.88
N GLU A 47 -2.69 6.56 -5.47
CA GLU A 47 -3.30 6.94 -6.77
C GLU A 47 -2.93 5.93 -7.86
N ALA A 48 -1.68 5.53 -7.93
CA ALA A 48 -1.23 4.51 -8.87
C ALA A 48 -1.87 3.15 -8.61
N ALA A 49 -2.01 2.72 -7.34
CA ALA A 49 -2.68 1.47 -6.98
C ALA A 49 -4.16 1.45 -7.42
N ILE A 50 -4.89 2.57 -7.22
CA ILE A 50 -6.26 2.75 -7.71
C ILE A 50 -6.31 2.66 -9.24
N LYS A 51 -5.39 3.35 -9.93
CA LYS A 51 -5.28 3.33 -11.39
C LYS A 51 -5.00 1.92 -11.92
N VAL A 52 -4.06 1.20 -11.32
CA VAL A 52 -3.73 -0.20 -11.67
C VAL A 52 -4.97 -1.08 -11.56
N ALA A 53 -5.71 -1.00 -10.44
CA ALA A 53 -6.91 -1.82 -10.24
C ALA A 53 -7.99 -1.55 -11.29
N ARG A 54 -8.25 -0.28 -11.60
CA ARG A 54 -9.23 0.12 -12.63
C ARG A 54 -8.77 -0.28 -14.03
N ARG A 55 -7.50 -0.03 -14.35
CA ARG A 55 -6.91 -0.34 -15.66
C ARG A 55 -6.90 -1.85 -15.94
N TYR A 56 -6.62 -2.67 -14.93
CA TYR A 56 -6.70 -4.11 -15.05
C TYR A 56 -8.07 -4.59 -15.55
N PHE A 57 -9.15 -4.12 -14.95
CA PHE A 57 -10.48 -4.53 -15.40
C PHE A 57 -10.86 -3.96 -16.76
N TYR A 58 -10.41 -2.75 -17.08
CA TYR A 58 -10.56 -2.20 -18.42
C TYR A 58 -9.86 -3.08 -19.47
N SER A 59 -8.60 -3.46 -19.23
CA SER A 59 -7.78 -4.24 -20.18
C SER A 59 -8.33 -5.65 -20.46
N ILE A 60 -9.14 -6.21 -19.54
CA ILE A 60 -9.79 -7.51 -19.72
C ILE A 60 -11.27 -7.39 -20.15
N GLY A 61 -11.65 -6.26 -20.75
CA GLY A 61 -13.01 -6.04 -21.29
C GLY A 61 -14.11 -5.81 -20.27
N LYS A 62 -13.77 -5.39 -19.03
CA LYS A 62 -14.73 -5.14 -17.94
C LYS A 62 -14.69 -3.71 -17.42
N PRO A 63 -14.84 -2.67 -18.28
CA PRO A 63 -14.63 -1.26 -17.89
C PRO A 63 -15.59 -0.76 -16.81
N LYS A 64 -16.78 -1.35 -16.68
CA LYS A 64 -17.73 -1.01 -15.63
C LYS A 64 -17.29 -1.49 -14.24
N LYS A 65 -16.32 -2.42 -14.15
CA LYS A 65 -15.78 -2.93 -12.90
C LYS A 65 -14.64 -2.03 -12.43
N ASN A 66 -14.97 -0.87 -11.85
CA ASN A 66 -14.05 0.23 -11.56
C ASN A 66 -14.21 0.84 -10.16
N ARG A 67 -15.11 0.28 -9.32
CA ARG A 67 -15.32 0.78 -7.97
C ARG A 67 -14.34 0.15 -6.98
N ILE A 68 -13.79 0.97 -6.09
CA ILE A 68 -12.90 0.51 -5.01
C ILE A 68 -13.68 0.56 -3.70
N LEU A 69 -13.71 -0.55 -2.99
CA LEU A 69 -14.40 -0.68 -1.70
C LEU A 69 -13.36 -0.50 -0.59
N CYS A 70 -13.51 0.57 0.21
CA CYS A 70 -12.57 0.99 1.26
C CYS A 70 -13.21 0.96 2.64
N VAL A 71 -12.39 0.96 3.69
CA VAL A 71 -12.86 1.12 5.07
C VAL A 71 -13.18 2.59 5.34
N LYS A 72 -14.30 2.87 6.04
CA LYS A 72 -14.60 4.23 6.51
C LYS A 72 -13.54 4.72 7.49
N ASN A 73 -13.17 6.00 7.36
CA ASN A 73 -12.16 6.66 8.19
C ASN A 73 -10.76 6.02 8.06
N SER A 74 -10.46 5.39 6.93
CA SER A 74 -9.10 4.99 6.57
C SER A 74 -8.27 6.21 6.11
N PHE A 75 -6.96 6.03 5.97
CA PHE A 75 -6.08 7.07 5.46
C PHE A 75 -5.25 6.55 4.29
N HIS A 76 -5.53 7.06 3.10
CA HIS A 76 -4.85 6.65 1.86
C HIS A 76 -4.08 7.79 1.18
N GLY A 77 -3.96 8.95 1.82
CA GLY A 77 -3.28 10.14 1.30
C GLY A 77 -4.18 11.37 1.26
N ARG A 78 -3.68 12.46 0.67
CA ARG A 78 -4.34 13.77 0.64
C ARG A 78 -4.73 14.26 -0.76
N THR A 79 -4.50 13.48 -1.80
CA THR A 79 -5.02 13.77 -3.14
C THR A 79 -6.54 13.60 -3.18
N ILE A 80 -7.19 14.20 -4.16
CA ILE A 80 -8.66 14.17 -4.27
C ILE A 80 -9.20 12.73 -4.24
N ALA A 81 -8.64 11.80 -5.04
CA ALA A 81 -9.13 10.43 -5.02
C ALA A 81 -8.83 9.74 -3.68
N ALA A 82 -7.67 9.98 -3.06
CA ALA A 82 -7.30 9.39 -1.79
C ALA A 82 -8.20 9.84 -0.62
N ILE A 83 -8.59 11.13 -0.56
CA ILE A 83 -9.51 11.60 0.49
C ILE A 83 -10.93 11.03 0.30
N PHE A 84 -11.39 10.87 -0.94
CA PHE A 84 -12.68 10.22 -1.19
C PHE A 84 -12.61 8.71 -0.97
N ALA A 85 -11.45 8.06 -1.15
CA ALA A 85 -11.23 6.67 -0.76
C ALA A 85 -11.29 6.48 0.76
N SER A 86 -10.88 7.46 1.56
CA SER A 86 -10.89 7.37 3.03
C SER A 86 -12.29 7.27 3.64
N GLY A 87 -13.32 7.79 2.97
CA GLY A 87 -14.69 7.83 3.49
C GLY A 87 -14.85 8.67 4.77
N SER A 88 -13.92 9.58 5.05
CA SER A 88 -13.94 10.50 6.19
C SER A 88 -14.58 11.83 5.78
N LYS A 89 -15.67 12.23 6.45
CA LYS A 89 -16.30 13.54 6.22
C LYS A 89 -15.30 14.68 6.49
N LYS A 90 -14.54 14.60 7.57
CA LYS A 90 -13.52 15.59 7.94
C LYS A 90 -12.48 15.83 6.85
N MET A 91 -12.13 14.79 6.08
CA MET A 91 -11.14 14.91 5.01
C MET A 91 -11.73 15.41 3.69
N THR A 92 -13.03 15.23 3.45
CA THR A 92 -13.67 15.52 2.16
C THR A 92 -14.49 16.82 2.16
N GLU A 93 -14.79 17.37 3.34
CA GLU A 93 -15.57 18.60 3.49
C GLU A 93 -14.86 19.77 2.81
N GLY A 94 -15.58 20.51 1.98
CA GLY A 94 -15.05 21.64 1.21
C GLY A 94 -14.26 21.27 -0.05
N PHE A 95 -14.00 19.98 -0.33
CA PHE A 95 -13.22 19.52 -1.49
C PHE A 95 -14.11 18.84 -2.56
N GLY A 96 -15.33 19.33 -2.73
CA GLY A 96 -16.23 18.88 -3.79
C GLY A 96 -15.80 19.36 -5.19
N PRO A 97 -16.41 18.81 -6.26
CA PRO A 97 -17.44 17.78 -6.24
C PRO A 97 -16.89 16.39 -5.88
N LYS A 98 -17.79 15.51 -5.36
CA LYS A 98 -17.40 14.17 -4.94
C LYS A 98 -16.84 13.33 -6.10
N VAL A 99 -15.65 12.79 -5.92
CA VAL A 99 -15.07 11.82 -6.86
C VAL A 99 -15.81 10.48 -6.74
N SER A 100 -16.38 10.03 -7.86
CA SER A 100 -17.11 8.76 -7.94
C SER A 100 -16.17 7.54 -7.96
N GLY A 101 -16.73 6.35 -7.71
CA GLY A 101 -15.98 5.10 -7.82
C GLY A 101 -15.41 4.59 -6.50
N PHE A 102 -15.81 5.16 -5.38
CA PHE A 102 -15.47 4.66 -4.04
C PHE A 102 -16.75 4.26 -3.29
N ASP A 103 -16.71 3.09 -2.67
CA ASP A 103 -17.71 2.58 -1.74
C ASP A 103 -17.05 2.34 -0.38
N HIS A 104 -17.83 2.40 0.71
CA HIS A 104 -17.28 2.31 2.05
C HIS A 104 -18.04 1.30 2.89
N PHE A 105 -17.29 0.57 3.73
CA PHE A 105 -17.80 -0.30 4.78
C PHE A 105 -17.17 0.05 6.13
N THR A 106 -17.81 -0.34 7.21
CA THR A 106 -17.31 -0.11 8.58
C THR A 106 -16.29 -1.17 8.94
N PHE A 107 -15.17 -0.77 9.59
CA PHE A 107 -14.17 -1.69 10.10
C PHE A 107 -14.82 -2.71 11.06
N GLY A 108 -14.50 -3.99 10.91
CA GLY A 108 -15.08 -5.08 11.73
C GLY A 108 -16.49 -5.52 11.31
N ASP A 109 -17.19 -4.77 10.46
CA ASP A 109 -18.54 -5.14 10.00
C ASP A 109 -18.49 -5.93 8.69
N HIS A 110 -18.40 -7.26 8.83
CA HIS A 110 -18.37 -8.20 7.70
C HIS A 110 -19.67 -8.20 6.88
N ASN A 111 -20.81 -7.89 7.49
CA ASN A 111 -22.11 -7.81 6.78
C ASN A 111 -22.15 -6.56 5.92
N SER A 112 -21.71 -5.41 6.43
CA SER A 112 -21.55 -4.19 5.65
C SER A 112 -20.61 -4.41 4.46
N LEU A 113 -19.46 -5.04 4.66
CA LEU A 113 -18.52 -5.39 3.59
C LEU A 113 -19.21 -6.22 2.50
N LYS A 114 -19.88 -7.33 2.87
CA LYS A 114 -20.54 -8.24 1.92
C LYS A 114 -21.64 -7.55 1.13
N LYS A 115 -22.47 -6.72 1.79
CA LYS A 115 -23.58 -5.96 1.17
C LYS A 115 -23.10 -4.92 0.16
N LYS A 116 -21.91 -4.34 0.36
CA LYS A 116 -21.34 -3.29 -0.51
C LYS A 116 -20.64 -3.82 -1.75
N ILE A 117 -20.27 -5.11 -1.77
CA ILE A 117 -19.69 -5.71 -2.98
C ILE A 117 -20.75 -5.80 -4.07
N SER A 118 -20.50 -5.18 -5.21
CA SER A 118 -21.36 -5.17 -6.38
C SER A 118 -20.66 -5.78 -7.61
N LYS A 119 -21.41 -5.94 -8.70
CA LYS A 119 -20.85 -6.34 -10.01
C LYS A 119 -19.80 -5.35 -10.54
N ASN A 120 -19.82 -4.11 -10.07
CA ASN A 120 -18.90 -3.04 -10.47
C ASN A 120 -17.70 -2.90 -9.53
N THR A 121 -17.61 -3.67 -8.45
CA THR A 121 -16.47 -3.63 -7.53
C THR A 121 -15.25 -4.23 -8.21
N ALA A 122 -14.19 -3.43 -8.35
CA ALA A 122 -12.89 -3.83 -8.88
C ALA A 122 -11.97 -4.39 -7.79
N ALA A 123 -11.90 -3.71 -6.65
CA ALA A 123 -11.01 -4.08 -5.56
C ALA A 123 -11.59 -3.76 -4.19
N ILE A 124 -11.10 -4.48 -3.18
CA ILE A 124 -11.13 -4.06 -1.78
C ILE A 124 -9.77 -3.46 -1.46
N MET A 125 -9.73 -2.26 -0.89
CA MET A 125 -8.51 -1.59 -0.43
C MET A 125 -8.61 -1.32 1.06
N VAL A 126 -7.63 -1.81 1.81
CA VAL A 126 -7.54 -1.65 3.27
C VAL A 126 -6.10 -1.40 3.68
N GLU A 127 -5.91 -0.62 4.75
CA GLU A 127 -4.63 -0.59 5.48
C GLU A 127 -4.55 -1.88 6.32
N THR A 128 -3.42 -2.59 6.27
CA THR A 128 -3.22 -3.79 7.12
C THR A 128 -3.29 -3.42 8.61
N ILE A 129 -2.75 -2.24 8.93
CA ILE A 129 -2.92 -1.57 10.22
C ILE A 129 -3.39 -0.15 9.94
N MET A 130 -4.61 0.17 10.32
CA MET A 130 -5.17 1.53 10.16
C MET A 130 -4.51 2.47 11.15
N GLY A 131 -3.53 3.26 10.72
CA GLY A 131 -2.81 4.17 11.59
C GLY A 131 -3.68 5.33 12.07
N GLU A 132 -4.06 6.22 11.17
CA GLU A 132 -4.88 7.41 11.46
C GLU A 132 -6.32 7.05 11.92
N GLY A 133 -6.77 5.85 11.60
CA GLY A 133 -8.08 5.32 12.02
C GLY A 133 -8.11 4.78 13.45
N GLY A 134 -7.04 4.97 14.26
CA GLY A 134 -6.96 4.58 15.66
C GLY A 134 -6.18 3.29 15.92
N ILE A 135 -5.15 3.03 15.15
CA ILE A 135 -4.21 1.88 15.25
C ILE A 135 -4.97 0.54 15.30
N LYS A 136 -5.90 0.35 14.36
CA LYS A 136 -6.70 -0.87 14.26
C LYS A 136 -6.00 -1.89 13.39
N VAL A 137 -5.69 -3.05 13.95
CA VAL A 137 -5.02 -4.15 13.24
C VAL A 137 -6.07 -5.08 12.63
N ILE A 138 -5.89 -5.45 11.35
CA ILE A 138 -6.68 -6.51 10.75
C ILE A 138 -6.04 -7.85 11.13
N PRO A 139 -6.76 -8.73 11.87
CA PRO A 139 -6.22 -10.04 12.24
C PRO A 139 -5.86 -10.90 11.02
N ASP A 140 -4.88 -11.77 11.17
CA ASP A 140 -4.39 -12.67 10.10
C ASP A 140 -5.49 -13.53 9.48
N TRP A 141 -6.39 -14.06 10.30
CA TRP A 141 -7.52 -14.84 9.82
C TRP A 141 -8.46 -14.00 8.95
N CYS A 142 -8.68 -12.73 9.32
CA CYS A 142 -9.52 -11.80 8.57
C CYS A 142 -8.88 -11.43 7.22
N LEU A 143 -7.56 -11.22 7.18
CA LEU A 143 -6.82 -11.02 5.91
C LEU A 143 -6.95 -12.25 5.00
N ARG A 144 -6.84 -13.47 5.55
CA ARG A 144 -7.06 -14.71 4.80
C ARG A 144 -8.47 -14.80 4.23
N ASP A 145 -9.48 -14.43 5.02
CA ASP A 145 -10.88 -14.46 4.56
C ASP A 145 -11.18 -13.36 3.54
N LEU A 146 -10.59 -12.17 3.68
CA LEU A 146 -10.63 -11.13 2.65
C LEU A 146 -10.03 -11.64 1.33
N ARG A 147 -8.89 -12.35 1.37
CA ARG A 147 -8.29 -12.93 0.15
C ARG A 147 -9.21 -13.98 -0.48
N LYS A 148 -9.78 -14.90 0.32
CA LYS A 148 -10.76 -15.89 -0.16
C LYS A 148 -11.98 -15.19 -0.81
N LEU A 149 -12.52 -14.17 -0.14
CA LEU A 149 -13.64 -13.39 -0.63
C LEU A 149 -13.33 -12.72 -1.97
N CYS A 150 -12.17 -12.05 -2.07
CA CYS A 150 -11.72 -11.42 -3.31
C CYS A 150 -11.57 -12.44 -4.45
N ASN A 151 -11.03 -13.62 -4.17
CA ASN A 151 -10.91 -14.71 -5.15
C ASN A 151 -12.29 -15.19 -5.62
N LYS A 152 -13.22 -15.47 -4.68
CA LYS A 152 -14.60 -15.91 -4.98
C LYS A 152 -15.35 -14.88 -5.82
N LYS A 153 -15.20 -13.59 -5.52
CA LYS A 153 -15.88 -12.48 -6.22
C LYS A 153 -15.12 -12.02 -7.48
N LYS A 154 -13.96 -12.60 -7.77
CA LYS A 154 -13.07 -12.20 -8.87
C LYS A 154 -12.79 -10.69 -8.87
N ILE A 155 -12.42 -10.15 -7.70
CA ILE A 155 -11.99 -8.77 -7.45
C ILE A 155 -10.56 -8.78 -6.92
N LEU A 156 -9.89 -7.62 -6.95
CA LEU A 156 -8.53 -7.48 -6.48
C LEU A 156 -8.48 -7.17 -4.98
N LEU A 157 -7.38 -7.54 -4.33
CA LEU A 157 -7.05 -7.14 -2.97
C LEU A 157 -5.88 -6.17 -3.01
N ILE A 158 -6.10 -4.95 -2.49
CA ILE A 158 -5.08 -3.93 -2.29
C ILE A 158 -4.83 -3.82 -0.79
N LEU A 159 -3.59 -4.09 -0.36
CA LEU A 159 -3.17 -3.85 1.02
C LEU A 159 -2.29 -2.60 1.04
N ASP A 160 -2.79 -1.55 1.67
CA ASP A 160 -2.06 -0.29 1.81
C ASP A 160 -1.04 -0.44 2.95
N GLU A 161 0.22 -0.54 2.57
CA GLU A 161 1.38 -0.68 3.46
C GLU A 161 2.23 0.60 3.53
N VAL A 162 1.68 1.73 3.10
CA VAL A 162 2.38 3.02 3.12
C VAL A 162 2.86 3.38 4.51
N GLN A 163 2.08 3.08 5.55
CA GLN A 163 2.45 3.38 6.93
C GLN A 163 3.02 2.17 7.68
N CYS A 164 2.41 1.01 7.56
CA CYS A 164 2.74 -0.17 8.36
C CYS A 164 3.78 -1.09 7.73
N GLY A 165 4.11 -0.91 6.43
CA GLY A 165 5.10 -1.71 5.73
C GLY A 165 6.55 -1.31 5.96
N ILE A 166 7.42 -1.98 5.23
CA ILE A 166 8.87 -1.74 5.18
C ILE A 166 9.49 -1.76 6.59
N GLY A 167 9.19 -2.82 7.35
CA GLY A 167 9.79 -3.08 8.65
C GLY A 167 9.15 -2.36 9.84
N ARG A 168 8.15 -1.49 9.62
CA ARG A 168 7.53 -0.69 10.70
C ARG A 168 6.93 -1.55 11.80
N SER A 169 6.29 -2.65 11.46
CA SER A 169 5.67 -3.60 12.39
C SER A 169 6.63 -4.66 12.94
N GLY A 170 7.89 -4.67 12.46
CA GLY A 170 8.87 -5.71 12.75
C GLY A 170 8.80 -6.91 11.80
N ASP A 171 7.85 -6.92 10.88
CA ASP A 171 7.86 -7.74 9.66
C ASP A 171 8.10 -6.84 8.45
N PHE A 172 8.59 -7.39 7.35
CA PHE A 172 8.86 -6.58 6.15
C PHE A 172 7.57 -5.92 5.64
N PHE A 173 6.48 -6.70 5.58
CA PHE A 173 5.11 -6.20 5.45
C PHE A 173 4.26 -6.63 6.63
N ALA A 174 3.36 -5.78 7.08
CA ALA A 174 2.50 -6.07 8.22
C ALA A 174 1.57 -7.28 7.98
N PHE A 175 1.28 -7.62 6.72
CA PHE A 175 0.45 -8.78 6.36
C PHE A 175 1.21 -10.10 6.27
N GLU A 176 2.54 -10.15 6.43
CA GLU A 176 3.35 -11.38 6.19
C GLU A 176 2.92 -12.56 7.05
N SER A 177 2.60 -12.34 8.32
CA SER A 177 2.13 -13.38 9.24
C SER A 177 0.88 -14.10 8.71
N SER A 178 0.01 -13.39 8.02
CA SER A 178 -1.21 -13.94 7.42
C SER A 178 -0.95 -14.91 6.27
N LYS A 179 0.26 -14.87 5.66
CA LYS A 179 0.64 -15.60 4.44
C LYS A 179 -0.24 -15.27 3.22
N VAL A 180 -0.95 -14.16 3.26
CA VAL A 180 -1.78 -13.68 2.14
C VAL A 180 -0.89 -13.09 1.06
N LYS A 181 -1.23 -13.38 -0.20
CA LYS A 181 -0.64 -12.71 -1.36
C LYS A 181 -1.66 -11.72 -1.92
N PRO A 182 -1.48 -10.40 -1.70
CA PRO A 182 -2.33 -9.38 -2.31
C PRO A 182 -2.08 -9.28 -3.82
N ASP A 183 -2.93 -8.52 -4.51
CA ASP A 183 -2.71 -8.24 -5.93
C ASP A 183 -1.88 -6.97 -6.13
N ILE A 184 -2.05 -5.98 -5.24
CA ILE A 184 -1.41 -4.65 -5.30
C ILE A 184 -1.07 -4.20 -3.88
N VAL A 185 0.13 -3.61 -3.70
CA VAL A 185 0.58 -3.02 -2.43
C VAL A 185 1.25 -1.69 -2.70
N PRO A 186 0.63 -0.55 -2.36
CA PRO A 186 1.33 0.72 -2.29
C PRO A 186 2.21 0.78 -1.03
N ILE A 187 3.42 1.33 -1.19
CA ILE A 187 4.40 1.56 -0.13
C ILE A 187 5.00 2.96 -0.22
N ALA A 188 5.42 3.51 0.89
CA ALA A 188 6.19 4.77 0.97
C ALA A 188 6.88 4.87 2.34
N LYS A 189 7.02 6.07 2.86
CA LYS A 189 7.55 6.36 4.21
C LYS A 189 8.81 5.56 4.52
N GLY A 190 8.65 4.36 5.09
CA GLY A 190 9.76 3.50 5.52
C GLY A 190 10.79 3.23 4.42
N ILE A 191 10.35 3.04 3.15
CA ILE A 191 11.26 2.73 2.04
C ILE A 191 12.28 3.84 1.76
N GLY A 192 11.93 5.09 2.08
CA GLY A 192 12.81 6.24 1.88
C GLY A 192 13.67 6.57 3.09
N GLY A 193 13.39 6.01 4.29
CA GLY A 193 14.11 6.35 5.51
C GLY A 193 14.15 7.85 5.81
N GLY A 194 13.13 8.60 5.40
CA GLY A 194 13.01 10.06 5.46
C GLY A 194 13.14 10.76 4.10
N PHE A 195 13.67 10.10 3.07
CA PHE A 195 13.70 10.64 1.71
C PHE A 195 12.36 10.36 0.99
N PRO A 196 11.84 11.29 0.15
CA PRO A 196 10.61 11.09 -0.60
C PRO A 196 10.71 9.95 -1.61
N ILE A 197 10.08 8.82 -1.29
CA ILE A 197 9.94 7.65 -2.16
C ILE A 197 8.56 7.03 -1.92
N GLY A 198 7.90 6.65 -3.01
CA GLY A 198 6.74 5.78 -3.02
C GLY A 198 6.94 4.70 -4.07
N ALA A 199 6.20 3.61 -3.95
CA ALA A 199 6.14 2.60 -4.99
C ALA A 199 4.83 1.81 -4.93
N VAL A 200 4.45 1.19 -6.05
CA VAL A 200 3.37 0.22 -6.11
C VAL A 200 3.95 -1.11 -6.53
N LEU A 201 3.77 -2.10 -5.67
CA LEU A 201 4.12 -3.48 -5.93
C LEU A 201 2.89 -4.20 -6.48
N MET A 202 3.08 -5.04 -7.50
CA MET A 202 1.97 -5.75 -8.12
C MET A 202 2.40 -7.13 -8.62
N ASN A 203 1.44 -8.07 -8.61
CA ASN A 203 1.66 -9.38 -9.18
C ASN A 203 1.61 -9.34 -10.72
N LYS A 204 2.12 -10.37 -11.38
CA LYS A 204 2.18 -10.52 -12.84
C LYS A 204 0.82 -10.37 -13.52
N LYS A 205 -0.27 -10.76 -12.83
CA LYS A 205 -1.62 -10.69 -13.40
C LYS A 205 -2.04 -9.26 -13.67
N VAL A 206 -1.89 -8.37 -12.67
CA VAL A 206 -2.37 -6.97 -12.80
C VAL A 206 -1.36 -6.09 -13.52
N SER A 207 -0.06 -6.42 -13.47
CA SER A 207 0.98 -5.63 -14.15
C SER A 207 0.82 -5.60 -15.67
N LYS A 208 0.27 -6.66 -16.28
CA LYS A 208 0.01 -6.73 -17.72
C LYS A 208 -0.89 -5.60 -18.25
N ALA A 209 -1.67 -4.98 -17.39
CA ALA A 209 -2.52 -3.84 -17.76
C ALA A 209 -1.75 -2.51 -17.85
N MET A 210 -0.56 -2.45 -17.24
CA MET A 210 0.27 -1.25 -17.17
C MET A 210 1.26 -1.23 -18.34
N VAL A 211 0.75 -0.93 -19.53
CA VAL A 211 1.57 -0.78 -20.75
C VAL A 211 2.15 0.64 -20.85
N PRO A 212 3.21 0.86 -21.65
CA PRO A 212 3.79 2.19 -21.85
C PRO A 212 2.74 3.26 -22.15
N GLY A 213 2.89 4.45 -21.56
CA GLY A 213 1.95 5.58 -21.70
C GLY A 213 0.73 5.57 -20.79
N THR A 214 0.47 4.49 -20.05
CA THR A 214 -0.73 4.41 -19.17
C THR A 214 -0.54 5.07 -17.80
N HIS A 215 0.70 5.20 -17.35
CA HIS A 215 1.08 5.87 -16.12
C HIS A 215 2.50 6.39 -16.24
N GLY A 216 2.81 7.47 -15.53
CA GLY A 216 4.14 8.06 -15.48
C GLY A 216 4.31 8.92 -14.24
N SER A 217 5.56 9.20 -13.93
CA SER A 217 5.98 10.12 -12.88
C SER A 217 7.31 10.75 -13.31
N THR A 218 7.42 12.08 -13.30
CA THR A 218 8.65 12.76 -13.73
C THR A 218 9.82 12.37 -12.84
N PHE A 219 9.66 12.39 -11.54
CA PHE A 219 10.73 12.12 -10.58
C PHE A 219 10.65 10.72 -9.94
N GLY A 220 9.58 9.96 -10.16
CA GLY A 220 9.47 8.59 -9.65
C GLY A 220 10.55 7.70 -10.26
N GLY A 221 11.33 7.02 -9.41
CA GLY A 221 12.44 6.18 -9.86
C GLY A 221 13.76 6.93 -10.09
N ASN A 222 13.87 8.21 -9.70
CA ASN A 222 15.11 8.97 -9.89
C ASN A 222 16.31 8.31 -9.18
N PRO A 223 17.53 8.41 -9.75
CA PRO A 223 18.72 7.73 -9.23
C PRO A 223 19.03 8.02 -7.76
N LEU A 224 18.81 9.26 -7.32
CA LEU A 224 19.09 9.65 -5.94
C LEU A 224 18.14 8.94 -4.95
N ALA A 225 16.84 8.98 -5.21
CA ALA A 225 15.83 8.28 -4.41
C ALA A 225 16.07 6.77 -4.42
N MET A 226 16.36 6.19 -5.59
CA MET A 226 16.60 4.75 -5.71
C MET A 226 17.85 4.30 -4.94
N SER A 227 18.91 5.11 -4.92
CA SER A 227 20.11 4.83 -4.10
C SER A 227 19.82 4.85 -2.61
N VAL A 228 18.97 5.77 -2.15
CA VAL A 228 18.51 5.81 -0.75
C VAL A 228 17.67 4.58 -0.44
N GLY A 229 16.68 4.26 -1.27
CA GLY A 229 15.82 3.07 -1.10
C GLY A 229 16.64 1.77 -1.07
N ASN A 230 17.67 1.65 -1.91
CA ASN A 230 18.56 0.49 -1.89
C ASN A 230 19.28 0.32 -0.54
N THR A 231 19.76 1.41 0.05
CA THR A 231 20.41 1.39 1.37
C THR A 231 19.43 1.00 2.47
N VAL A 232 18.22 1.56 2.43
CA VAL A 232 17.15 1.18 3.38
C VAL A 232 16.82 -0.30 3.25
N MET A 233 16.67 -0.80 2.03
CA MET A 233 16.39 -2.23 1.79
C MET A 233 17.48 -3.15 2.35
N ASP A 234 18.76 -2.79 2.25
CA ASP A 234 19.85 -3.59 2.81
C ASP A 234 19.74 -3.71 4.34
N ILE A 235 19.14 -2.72 5.00
CA ILE A 235 18.93 -2.73 6.46
C ILE A 235 17.65 -3.48 6.81
N VAL A 236 16.51 -3.11 6.21
CA VAL A 236 15.20 -3.60 6.64
C VAL A 236 14.88 -5.02 6.14
N SER A 237 15.55 -5.52 5.10
CA SER A 237 15.43 -6.93 4.70
C SER A 237 16.18 -7.89 5.64
N ASN A 238 16.96 -7.38 6.59
CA ASN A 238 17.69 -8.19 7.56
C ASN A 238 16.76 -8.65 8.70
N ARG A 239 16.57 -9.97 8.82
CA ARG A 239 15.68 -10.56 9.84
C ARG A 239 16.10 -10.21 11.28
N LYS A 240 17.41 -10.08 11.55
CA LYS A 240 17.90 -9.68 12.87
C LYS A 240 17.47 -8.26 13.21
N PHE A 241 17.50 -7.34 12.23
CA PHE A 241 17.01 -5.98 12.39
C PHE A 241 15.49 -5.97 12.68
N LEU A 242 14.69 -6.68 11.91
CA LEU A 242 13.22 -6.77 12.10
C LEU A 242 12.88 -7.39 13.47
N ASN A 243 13.59 -8.43 13.89
CA ASN A 243 13.39 -9.03 15.21
C ASN A 243 13.73 -8.04 16.33
N ASN A 244 14.73 -7.17 16.14
CA ASN A 244 15.05 -6.12 17.10
C ASN A 244 13.92 -5.08 17.21
N VAL A 245 13.31 -4.68 16.08
CA VAL A 245 12.13 -3.80 16.07
C VAL A 245 10.99 -4.39 16.92
N LYS A 246 10.69 -5.68 16.75
CA LYS A 246 9.68 -6.38 17.57
C LYS A 246 10.02 -6.37 19.06
N LYS A 247 11.27 -6.66 19.41
CA LYS A 247 11.73 -6.66 20.80
C LYS A 247 11.63 -5.29 21.45
N LEU A 248 12.03 -4.23 20.75
CA LEU A 248 11.93 -2.86 21.26
C LEU A 248 10.48 -2.47 21.53
N PHE A 249 9.57 -2.83 20.64
CA PHE A 249 8.15 -2.57 20.87
C PHE A 249 7.62 -3.30 22.10
N LEU A 250 7.87 -4.60 22.21
CA LEU A 250 7.39 -5.42 23.33
C LEU A 250 7.99 -4.98 24.67
N ASN A 251 9.27 -4.65 24.71
CA ASN A 251 9.97 -4.38 25.96
C ASN A 251 9.81 -2.94 26.45
N HIS A 252 9.71 -1.97 25.55
CA HIS A 252 9.73 -0.55 25.91
C HIS A 252 8.38 0.16 25.74
N TYR A 253 7.60 -0.19 24.73
CA TYR A 253 6.34 0.48 24.45
C TYR A 253 5.11 -0.25 24.99
N MET A 254 5.07 -1.59 24.88
CA MET A 254 3.93 -2.36 25.42
C MET A 254 3.65 -2.14 26.90
N PRO A 255 4.65 -2.10 27.79
CA PRO A 255 4.39 -1.84 29.22
C PRO A 255 3.75 -0.49 29.48
N SER A 256 4.16 0.56 28.78
CA SER A 256 3.60 1.92 28.91
C SER A 256 2.24 2.08 28.25
N LEU A 257 1.90 1.23 27.30
CA LEU A 257 0.62 1.27 26.58
C LEU A 257 -0.45 0.34 27.19
N LYS A 258 -0.07 -0.57 28.10
CA LYS A 258 -1.02 -1.48 28.78
C LYS A 258 -2.29 -0.79 29.28
N PRO A 259 -2.25 0.40 29.92
CA PRO A 259 -3.47 1.10 30.36
C PRO A 259 -4.38 1.50 29.20
N PHE A 260 -3.82 1.74 28.02
CA PHE A 260 -4.56 2.11 26.81
C PHE A 260 -5.11 0.90 26.05
N PHE A 261 -4.46 -0.27 26.14
CA PHE A 261 -4.89 -1.50 25.46
C PHE A 261 -6.01 -2.25 26.20
N LEU A 262 -6.24 -2.00 27.46
CA LEU A 262 -7.37 -2.57 28.21
C LEU A 262 -8.75 -2.12 27.68
N HIS A 263 -8.80 -1.12 26.81
CA HIS A 263 -10.02 -0.65 26.14
C HIS A 263 -10.04 -0.99 24.63
N PHE A 264 -9.02 -1.68 24.12
CA PHE A 264 -9.05 -2.21 22.75
C PHE A 264 -9.75 -3.57 22.78
N GLU A 265 -11.06 -3.55 22.67
CA GLU A 265 -11.81 -4.73 22.28
C GLU A 265 -11.25 -5.22 20.93
N ILE A 266 -10.64 -6.40 20.96
CA ILE A 266 -10.34 -7.17 19.76
C ILE A 266 -11.70 -7.56 19.19
N PHE A 267 -12.27 -6.69 18.36
CA PHE A 267 -13.50 -7.01 17.68
C PHE A 267 -13.19 -8.01 16.57
N CYS A 268 -13.50 -9.28 16.86
CA CYS A 268 -13.72 -10.32 15.87
C CYS A 268 -15.02 -10.10 15.12
#